data_6042de148c010446d5959b4d2bf50456
#
_entry.id   6042de148c010446d5959b4d2bf50456
#
_cell.length_a   1.000
_cell.length_b   1.000
_cell.length_c   1.000
_cell.angle_alpha   90.00
_cell.angle_beta   90.00
_cell.angle_gamma   90.00
#
_symmetry.space_group_name_H-M   'P 1'
#
loop_
_entity.id
_entity.type
_entity.pdbx_description
1 polymer ?
#
loop_
_entity_poly.entity_id
_entity_poly.type
_entity_poly.pdbx_seq_one_letter_code
_entity_poly.pdbx_strand_id
1 'polypeptide(L)'
;MDKIRIIIADDSDFVRDGMRIILDVDEDFEVLGCARNGREAIEIAKESAPDIFLMDIQMPEMDGIEATKYIVENNLGKVLILTTFDDDELVQSALKNGAKGYLIKNHTPEHLKQMIKSVYHGTSVMEEGMLENLAKHTDAKTNEFCEDGYTAREMDIIKAVAEGLSNKEIANKLFITEGTVKNYITSILAKENLSHRTALAVYYLTGKKQE
;
A
#
# COMPACT_ATOMS: atom_id res chain seq x y z
N MET A 1 -10.52 1.12 -22.32
CA MET A 1 -10.06 1.61 -21.01
C MET A 1 -8.58 1.88 -21.15
N ASP A 2 -8.06 2.93 -20.53
CA ASP A 2 -6.61 3.16 -20.56
C ASP A 2 -5.93 2.07 -19.73
N LYS A 3 -4.78 1.58 -20.21
CA LYS A 3 -4.01 0.56 -19.52
C LYS A 3 -3.39 1.13 -18.25
N ILE A 4 -3.30 0.32 -17.21
CA ILE A 4 -2.56 0.67 -15.99
C ILE A 4 -1.06 0.60 -16.31
N ARG A 5 -0.36 1.72 -16.14
CA ARG A 5 1.06 1.88 -16.51
C ARG A 5 1.95 1.54 -15.34
N ILE A 6 2.85 0.58 -15.51
CA ILE A 6 3.57 -0.06 -14.42
C ILE A 6 5.08 0.03 -14.64
N ILE A 7 5.83 0.35 -13.58
CA ILE A 7 7.27 0.14 -13.47
C ILE A 7 7.50 -1.00 -12.48
N ILE A 8 8.39 -1.94 -12.86
CA ILE A 8 8.81 -3.05 -12.02
C ILE A 8 10.23 -2.78 -11.53
N ALA A 9 10.46 -2.75 -10.23
CA ALA A 9 11.76 -2.57 -9.61
C ALA A 9 12.10 -3.74 -8.68
N ASP A 10 13.13 -4.49 -9.02
CA ASP A 10 13.58 -5.69 -8.32
C ASP A 10 15.03 -5.97 -8.74
N ASP A 11 15.90 -6.41 -7.87
CA ASP A 11 17.30 -6.68 -8.21
C ASP A 11 17.50 -8.01 -8.98
N SER A 12 16.53 -8.92 -8.90
CA SER A 12 16.52 -10.21 -9.58
C SER A 12 16.02 -10.09 -11.02
N ASP A 13 16.87 -10.34 -12.00
CA ASP A 13 16.46 -10.38 -13.43
C ASP A 13 15.32 -11.38 -13.65
N PHE A 14 15.38 -12.55 -13.02
CA PHE A 14 14.36 -13.59 -13.15
C PHE A 14 12.97 -13.12 -12.67
N VAL A 15 12.93 -12.41 -11.55
CA VAL A 15 11.68 -11.89 -10.98
C VAL A 15 11.10 -10.79 -11.88
N ARG A 16 11.95 -9.84 -12.33
CA ARG A 16 11.53 -8.78 -13.25
C ARG A 16 10.97 -9.32 -14.56
N ASP A 17 11.69 -10.25 -15.19
CA ASP A 17 11.27 -10.85 -16.47
C ASP A 17 9.98 -11.66 -16.29
N GLY A 18 9.87 -12.43 -15.21
CA GLY A 18 8.67 -13.18 -14.90
C GLY A 18 7.44 -12.29 -14.70
N MET A 19 7.57 -11.22 -13.92
CA MET A 19 6.48 -10.27 -13.70
C MET A 19 6.10 -9.54 -14.98
N ARG A 20 7.09 -9.13 -15.77
CA ARG A 20 6.85 -8.49 -17.07
C ARG A 20 6.04 -9.39 -17.99
N ILE A 21 6.43 -10.65 -18.16
CA ILE A 21 5.69 -11.60 -18.98
C ILE A 21 4.24 -11.75 -18.50
N ILE A 22 4.03 -11.88 -17.19
CA ILE A 22 2.70 -12.04 -16.58
C ILE A 22 1.81 -10.83 -16.84
N LEU A 23 2.38 -9.62 -16.80
CA LEU A 23 1.61 -8.39 -16.97
C LEU A 23 1.43 -8.02 -18.46
N ASP A 24 2.43 -8.23 -19.32
CA ASP A 24 2.36 -7.90 -20.74
C ASP A 24 1.32 -8.77 -21.51
N VAL A 25 0.99 -9.96 -21.01
CA VAL A 25 -0.06 -10.84 -21.59
C VAL A 25 -1.47 -10.31 -21.33
N ASP A 26 -1.66 -9.44 -20.34
CA ASP A 26 -2.96 -8.92 -19.93
C ASP A 26 -3.20 -7.54 -20.55
N GLU A 27 -4.34 -7.38 -21.24
CA GLU A 27 -4.67 -6.14 -21.96
C GLU A 27 -4.90 -4.93 -21.04
N ASP A 28 -5.09 -5.15 -19.74
CA ASP A 28 -5.33 -4.09 -18.76
C ASP A 28 -4.04 -3.41 -18.28
N PHE A 29 -2.85 -3.97 -18.59
CA PHE A 29 -1.57 -3.46 -18.10
C PHE A 29 -0.61 -3.06 -19.23
N GLU A 30 0.30 -2.17 -18.89
CA GLU A 30 1.42 -1.75 -19.73
C GLU A 30 2.67 -1.60 -18.87
N VAL A 31 3.69 -2.45 -19.09
CA VAL A 31 4.97 -2.34 -18.39
C VAL A 31 5.86 -1.33 -19.10
N LEU A 32 6.01 -0.15 -18.50
CA LEU A 32 6.81 0.95 -19.04
C LEU A 32 8.31 0.70 -18.96
N GLY A 33 8.75 -0.04 -17.94
CA GLY A 33 10.14 -0.36 -17.75
C GLY A 33 10.39 -1.26 -16.54
N CYS A 34 11.62 -1.80 -16.51
CA CYS A 34 12.13 -2.62 -15.43
C CYS A 34 13.41 -1.98 -14.89
N ALA A 35 13.52 -1.88 -13.59
CA ALA A 35 14.63 -1.28 -12.85
C ALA A 35 15.27 -2.30 -11.91
N ARG A 36 16.58 -2.18 -11.68
CA ARG A 36 17.36 -3.05 -10.77
C ARG A 36 17.49 -2.47 -9.36
N ASN A 37 17.13 -1.21 -9.22
CA ASN A 37 17.21 -0.47 -7.97
C ASN A 37 16.24 0.71 -8.01
N GLY A 38 16.07 1.36 -6.86
CA GLY A 38 15.15 2.48 -6.72
C GLY A 38 15.52 3.70 -7.59
N ARG A 39 16.81 3.93 -7.82
CA ARG A 39 17.30 5.05 -8.65
C ARG A 39 16.85 4.90 -10.10
N GLU A 40 17.10 3.73 -10.69
CA GLU A 40 16.65 3.42 -12.06
C GLU A 40 15.12 3.55 -12.19
N ALA A 41 14.37 3.07 -11.19
CA ALA A 41 12.91 3.19 -11.20
C ALA A 41 12.44 4.65 -11.25
N ILE A 42 13.08 5.53 -10.49
CA ILE A 42 12.80 6.96 -10.47
C ILE A 42 13.16 7.62 -11.80
N GLU A 43 14.28 7.25 -12.41
CA GLU A 43 14.71 7.78 -13.73
C GLU A 43 13.70 7.43 -14.81
N ILE A 44 13.27 6.16 -14.90
CA ILE A 44 12.23 5.72 -15.83
C ILE A 44 10.92 6.50 -15.58
N ALA A 45 10.56 6.71 -14.32
CA ALA A 45 9.30 7.39 -13.97
C ALA A 45 9.26 8.85 -14.43
N LYS A 46 10.39 9.56 -14.39
CA LYS A 46 10.46 10.96 -14.83
C LYS A 46 10.12 11.15 -16.31
N GLU A 47 10.38 10.13 -17.13
CA GLU A 47 10.14 10.16 -18.56
C GLU A 47 8.82 9.53 -18.98
N SER A 48 8.27 8.64 -18.16
CA SER A 48 7.17 7.76 -18.56
C SER A 48 5.86 7.97 -17.82
N ALA A 49 5.85 8.67 -16.67
CA ALA A 49 4.68 8.95 -15.82
C ALA A 49 3.83 7.68 -15.53
N PRO A 50 4.34 6.75 -14.73
CA PRO A 50 3.64 5.53 -14.35
C PRO A 50 2.48 5.78 -13.39
N ASP A 51 1.51 4.86 -13.35
CA ASP A 51 0.45 4.85 -12.36
C ASP A 51 0.89 4.11 -11.10
N ILE A 52 1.63 2.99 -11.29
CA ILE A 52 2.02 2.07 -10.21
C ILE A 52 3.48 1.63 -10.35
N PHE A 53 4.13 1.54 -9.20
CA PHE A 53 5.42 0.87 -9.03
C PHE A 53 5.19 -0.45 -8.31
N LEU A 54 5.68 -1.55 -8.89
CA LEU A 54 5.91 -2.80 -8.20
C LEU A 54 7.35 -2.74 -7.68
N MET A 55 7.53 -2.61 -6.38
CA MET A 55 8.80 -2.23 -5.76
C MET A 55 9.28 -3.28 -4.78
N ASP A 56 10.42 -3.91 -5.05
CA ASP A 56 11.11 -4.68 -4.03
C ASP A 56 11.70 -3.77 -2.95
N ILE A 57 11.82 -4.27 -1.73
CA ILE A 57 12.44 -3.53 -0.63
C ILE A 57 13.97 -3.61 -0.75
N GLN A 58 14.51 -4.81 -0.90
CA GLN A 58 15.95 -5.05 -0.83
C GLN A 58 16.59 -4.97 -2.22
N MET A 59 17.11 -3.80 -2.55
CA MET A 59 17.81 -3.56 -3.80
C MET A 59 19.13 -2.83 -3.55
N PRO A 60 20.15 -3.01 -4.41
CA PRO A 60 21.41 -2.29 -4.30
C PRO A 60 21.26 -0.79 -4.60
N GLU A 61 22.22 0.03 -4.18
CA GLU A 61 22.36 1.48 -4.41
C GLU A 61 21.26 2.34 -3.77
N MET A 62 20.00 2.11 -4.08
CA MET A 62 18.83 2.73 -3.49
C MET A 62 17.79 1.64 -3.26
N ASP A 63 17.46 1.42 -2.00
CA ASP A 63 16.46 0.44 -1.61
C ASP A 63 15.02 0.91 -1.93
N GLY A 64 14.06 -0.02 -1.81
CA GLY A 64 12.67 0.27 -2.12
C GLY A 64 12.02 1.22 -1.12
N ILE A 65 12.53 1.35 0.10
CA ILE A 65 12.00 2.27 1.11
C ILE A 65 12.37 3.71 0.77
N GLU A 66 13.64 3.96 0.46
CA GLU A 66 14.12 5.27 0.00
C GLU A 66 13.44 5.68 -1.31
N ALA A 67 13.32 4.74 -2.25
CA ALA A 67 12.63 4.97 -3.51
C ALA A 67 11.15 5.31 -3.31
N THR A 68 10.45 4.57 -2.42
CA THR A 68 9.05 4.82 -2.08
C THR A 68 8.86 6.23 -1.54
N LYS A 69 9.69 6.66 -0.60
CA LYS A 69 9.65 8.01 -0.06
C LYS A 69 9.76 9.06 -1.17
N TYR A 70 10.77 8.95 -2.02
CA TYR A 70 10.98 9.89 -3.12
C TYR A 70 9.80 9.92 -4.11
N ILE A 71 9.29 8.74 -4.50
CA ILE A 71 8.16 8.59 -5.43
C ILE A 71 6.91 9.28 -4.87
N VAL A 72 6.61 9.05 -3.60
CA VAL A 72 5.42 9.62 -2.94
C VAL A 72 5.55 11.13 -2.75
N GLU A 73 6.69 11.62 -2.25
CA GLU A 73 6.93 13.05 -2.06
C GLU A 73 6.87 13.85 -3.38
N ASN A 74 7.24 13.23 -4.50
CA ASN A 74 7.22 13.87 -5.82
C ASN A 74 5.97 13.52 -6.65
N ASN A 75 5.00 12.80 -6.08
CA ASN A 75 3.75 12.39 -6.76
C ASN A 75 3.98 11.68 -8.10
N LEU A 76 5.01 10.82 -8.18
CA LEU A 76 5.37 10.12 -9.42
C LEU A 76 4.46 8.91 -9.72
N GLY A 77 3.72 8.42 -8.73
CA GLY A 77 2.81 7.29 -8.85
C GLY A 77 2.55 6.63 -7.50
N LYS A 78 1.81 5.51 -7.51
CA LYS A 78 1.51 4.73 -6.31
C LYS A 78 2.49 3.57 -6.19
N VAL A 79 2.90 3.24 -4.98
CA VAL A 79 3.85 2.15 -4.73
C VAL A 79 3.13 0.97 -4.09
N LEU A 80 3.26 -0.21 -4.72
CA LEU A 80 2.93 -1.52 -4.18
C LEU A 80 4.25 -2.26 -3.91
N ILE A 81 4.54 -2.50 -2.64
CA ILE A 81 5.73 -3.24 -2.24
C ILE A 81 5.56 -4.72 -2.55
N LEU A 82 6.59 -5.32 -3.13
CA LEU A 82 6.70 -6.76 -3.33
C LEU A 82 7.98 -7.24 -2.67
N THR A 83 7.89 -8.20 -1.75
CA THR A 83 9.07 -8.75 -1.08
C THR A 83 8.96 -10.25 -0.85
N THR A 84 10.09 -10.90 -0.64
CA THR A 84 10.15 -12.32 -0.28
C THR A 84 10.12 -12.56 1.22
N PHE A 85 10.23 -11.51 2.04
CA PHE A 85 10.41 -11.60 3.48
C PHE A 85 9.27 -10.94 4.25
N ASP A 86 8.85 -11.60 5.34
CA ASP A 86 7.97 -11.05 6.37
C ASP A 86 8.80 -10.24 7.39
N ASP A 87 9.57 -9.26 6.94
CA ASP A 87 10.28 -8.35 7.84
C ASP A 87 9.36 -7.19 8.22
N ASP A 88 8.71 -7.34 9.35
CA ASP A 88 7.71 -6.39 9.84
C ASP A 88 8.26 -4.96 9.95
N GLU A 89 9.55 -4.77 10.29
CA GLU A 89 10.14 -3.43 10.42
C GLU A 89 10.32 -2.75 9.06
N LEU A 90 10.78 -3.49 8.05
CA LEU A 90 10.95 -2.98 6.69
C LEU A 90 9.60 -2.62 6.06
N VAL A 91 8.62 -3.47 6.26
CA VAL A 91 7.26 -3.23 5.78
C VAL A 91 6.63 -2.02 6.46
N GLN A 92 6.75 -1.90 7.79
CA GLN A 92 6.31 -0.71 8.53
C GLN A 92 6.97 0.55 7.97
N SER A 93 8.27 0.50 7.70
CA SER A 93 9.00 1.63 7.15
C SER A 93 8.49 2.02 5.77
N ALA A 94 8.25 1.05 4.87
CA ALA A 94 7.70 1.31 3.54
C ALA A 94 6.29 1.93 3.60
N LEU A 95 5.42 1.43 4.48
CA LEU A 95 4.09 1.98 4.71
C LEU A 95 4.14 3.40 5.29
N LYS A 96 5.05 3.67 6.23
CA LYS A 96 5.31 5.01 6.77
C LYS A 96 5.71 6.00 5.68
N ASN A 97 6.47 5.56 4.69
CA ASN A 97 6.88 6.37 3.55
C ASN A 97 5.80 6.47 2.45
N GLY A 98 4.59 5.96 2.70
CA GLY A 98 3.41 6.18 1.85
C GLY A 98 3.13 5.10 0.81
N ALA A 99 3.75 3.91 0.91
CA ALA A 99 3.36 2.76 0.10
C ALA A 99 1.85 2.50 0.23
N LYS A 100 1.19 2.19 -0.88
CA LYS A 100 -0.26 1.95 -0.95
C LYS A 100 -0.64 0.50 -0.73
N GLY A 101 0.34 -0.38 -0.71
CA GLY A 101 0.13 -1.79 -0.44
C GLY A 101 1.44 -2.53 -0.26
N TYR A 102 1.28 -3.75 0.22
CA TYR A 102 2.34 -4.71 0.44
C TYR A 102 1.84 -6.09 0.06
N LEU A 103 2.70 -6.87 -0.59
CA LEU A 103 2.43 -8.22 -1.04
C LEU A 103 3.68 -9.08 -0.98
N ILE A 104 3.56 -10.32 -0.51
CA ILE A 104 4.65 -11.30 -0.57
C ILE A 104 4.74 -11.88 -1.99
N LYS A 105 5.96 -12.10 -2.51
CA LYS A 105 6.21 -12.57 -3.89
C LYS A 105 5.76 -14.02 -4.17
N ASN A 106 5.13 -14.71 -3.22
CA ASN A 106 4.67 -16.10 -3.35
C ASN A 106 3.22 -16.25 -3.85
N HIS A 107 2.55 -15.15 -4.21
CA HIS A 107 1.16 -15.18 -4.68
C HIS A 107 1.01 -15.57 -6.14
N THR A 108 -0.23 -15.96 -6.50
CA THR A 108 -0.57 -16.26 -7.88
C THR A 108 -0.58 -15.00 -8.75
N PRO A 109 -0.33 -15.14 -10.07
CA PRO A 109 -0.43 -14.01 -11.01
C PRO A 109 -1.77 -13.28 -10.94
N GLU A 110 -2.87 -14.00 -10.76
CA GLU A 110 -4.22 -13.43 -10.67
C GLU A 110 -4.36 -12.54 -9.44
N HIS A 111 -3.80 -12.97 -8.30
CA HIS A 111 -3.81 -12.19 -7.07
C HIS A 111 -3.01 -10.90 -7.23
N LEU A 112 -1.79 -10.97 -7.79
CA LEU A 112 -0.99 -9.78 -8.09
C LEU A 112 -1.76 -8.78 -8.96
N LYS A 113 -2.40 -9.23 -10.04
CA LYS A 113 -3.20 -8.39 -10.93
C LYS A 113 -4.36 -7.71 -10.20
N GLN A 114 -5.05 -8.43 -9.32
CA GLN A 114 -6.14 -7.86 -8.51
C GLN A 114 -5.62 -6.78 -7.56
N MET A 115 -4.47 -7.01 -6.92
CA MET A 115 -3.84 -6.04 -6.02
C MET A 115 -3.44 -4.76 -6.76
N ILE A 116 -2.83 -4.88 -7.94
CA ILE A 116 -2.49 -3.75 -8.80
C ILE A 116 -3.74 -2.91 -9.12
N LYS A 117 -4.83 -3.56 -9.56
CA LYS A 117 -6.10 -2.88 -9.85
C LYS A 117 -6.67 -2.19 -8.62
N SER A 118 -6.62 -2.82 -7.45
CA SER A 118 -7.09 -2.25 -6.19
C SER A 118 -6.31 -1.00 -5.81
N VAL A 119 -4.98 -1.05 -5.90
CA VAL A 119 -4.10 0.11 -5.64
C VAL A 119 -4.35 1.22 -6.67
N TYR A 120 -4.52 0.88 -7.94
CA TYR A 120 -4.84 1.85 -8.99
C TYR A 120 -6.13 2.62 -8.68
N HIS A 121 -7.16 1.93 -8.22
CA HIS A 121 -8.44 2.54 -7.83
C HIS A 121 -8.41 3.23 -6.45
N GLY A 122 -7.24 3.28 -5.79
CA GLY A 122 -7.07 4.01 -4.53
C GLY A 122 -7.39 3.20 -3.28
N THR A 123 -7.56 1.88 -3.40
CA THR A 123 -7.66 0.99 -2.25
C THR A 123 -6.26 0.63 -1.77
N SER A 124 -5.97 0.82 -0.48
CA SER A 124 -4.74 0.28 0.11
C SER A 124 -4.90 -1.22 0.32
N VAL A 125 -3.86 -1.97 -0.02
CA VAL A 125 -3.87 -3.44 0.01
C VAL A 125 -2.83 -3.92 1.00
N MET A 126 -3.25 -4.79 1.93
CA MET A 126 -2.36 -5.46 2.89
C MET A 126 -2.76 -6.93 2.96
N GLU A 127 -1.81 -7.81 3.17
CA GLU A 127 -2.04 -9.23 3.37
C GLU A 127 -2.77 -9.54 4.68
N GLU A 128 -3.61 -10.59 4.65
CA GLU A 128 -4.22 -11.14 5.88
C GLU A 128 -3.12 -11.57 6.86
N GLY A 129 -3.25 -11.20 8.13
CA GLY A 129 -2.29 -11.53 9.18
C GLY A 129 -1.20 -10.47 9.42
N MET A 130 -0.92 -9.60 8.46
CA MET A 130 0.10 -8.57 8.67
C MET A 130 -0.34 -7.49 9.66
N LEU A 131 -1.61 -7.13 9.65
CA LEU A 131 -2.18 -6.23 10.66
C LEU A 131 -2.06 -6.84 12.08
N GLU A 132 -2.21 -8.16 12.20
CA GLU A 132 -2.02 -8.86 13.47
C GLU A 132 -0.55 -8.88 13.90
N ASN A 133 0.39 -9.03 12.97
CA ASN A 133 1.82 -9.00 13.26
C ASN A 133 2.30 -7.58 13.62
N LEU A 134 1.84 -6.57 12.90
CA LEU A 134 2.07 -5.17 13.26
C LEU A 134 1.58 -4.84 14.67
N ALA A 135 0.46 -5.43 15.10
CA ALA A 135 -0.07 -5.26 16.45
C ALA A 135 0.75 -6.03 17.51
N LYS A 136 1.40 -7.15 17.16
CA LYS A 136 2.16 -8.00 18.10
C LYS A 136 3.58 -7.47 18.38
N HIS A 137 4.20 -6.78 17.42
CA HIS A 137 5.57 -6.25 17.55
C HIS A 137 5.67 -4.81 18.07
N THR A 138 4.55 -4.19 18.36
CA THR A 138 4.56 -2.97 19.18
C THR A 138 4.77 -3.38 20.62
N ASP A 139 6.05 -3.43 21.05
CA ASP A 139 6.43 -3.59 22.45
C ASP A 139 5.55 -2.73 23.35
N ALA A 140 5.07 -3.37 24.38
CA ALA A 140 4.20 -2.86 25.42
C ALA A 140 4.69 -1.55 26.09
N LYS A 141 4.52 -0.44 25.38
CA LYS A 141 4.31 0.86 25.99
C LYS A 141 2.98 1.37 25.46
N THR A 142 1.95 1.11 26.23
CA THR A 142 0.59 1.57 26.06
C THR A 142 0.53 3.07 25.73
N ASN A 143 0.54 3.39 24.44
CA ASN A 143 -0.13 4.57 23.96
C ASN A 143 -1.46 4.07 23.39
N GLU A 144 -2.47 4.03 24.25
CA GLU A 144 -3.83 3.67 23.86
C GLU A 144 -4.31 4.70 22.83
N PHE A 145 -4.86 4.20 21.71
CA PHE A 145 -5.60 5.05 20.80
C PHE A 145 -6.73 5.73 21.58
N CYS A 146 -6.74 7.06 21.59
CA CYS A 146 -7.76 7.80 22.29
C CYS A 146 -9.08 7.75 21.50
N GLU A 147 -10.06 7.01 21.99
CA GLU A 147 -11.40 6.94 21.39
C GLU A 147 -12.21 8.23 21.59
N ASP A 148 -11.75 9.10 22.50
CA ASP A 148 -12.43 10.36 22.79
C ASP A 148 -12.47 11.27 21.54
N GLY A 149 -13.67 11.75 21.23
CA GLY A 149 -13.90 12.63 20.10
C GLY A 149 -14.39 11.93 18.83
N TYR A 150 -14.49 10.60 18.78
CA TYR A 150 -15.11 9.89 17.67
C TYR A 150 -16.55 9.48 18.00
N THR A 151 -17.40 9.53 16.99
CA THR A 151 -18.74 8.92 17.09
C THR A 151 -18.63 7.40 17.04
N ALA A 152 -19.63 6.69 17.55
CA ALA A 152 -19.68 5.23 17.47
C ALA A 152 -19.52 4.75 16.02
N ARG A 153 -20.08 5.49 15.07
CA ARG A 153 -20.00 5.13 13.66
C ARG A 153 -18.61 5.33 13.05
N GLU A 154 -17.90 6.38 13.45
CA GLU A 154 -16.51 6.59 13.06
C GLU A 154 -15.63 5.47 13.63
N MET A 155 -15.87 5.07 14.87
CA MET A 155 -15.14 3.95 15.49
C MET A 155 -15.39 2.62 14.78
N ASP A 156 -16.63 2.32 14.37
CA ASP A 156 -16.92 1.12 13.55
C ASP A 156 -16.12 1.11 12.26
N ILE A 157 -16.01 2.28 11.59
CA ILE A 157 -15.23 2.44 10.36
C ILE A 157 -13.73 2.29 10.64
N ILE A 158 -13.20 2.91 11.69
CA ILE A 158 -11.78 2.83 12.07
C ILE A 158 -11.39 1.38 12.35
N LYS A 159 -12.18 0.66 13.14
CA LYS A 159 -11.97 -0.75 13.47
C LYS A 159 -11.97 -1.61 12.21
N ALA A 160 -12.93 -1.43 11.32
CA ALA A 160 -13.02 -2.17 10.06
C ALA A 160 -11.87 -1.85 9.10
N VAL A 161 -11.37 -0.62 9.10
CA VAL A 161 -10.16 -0.23 8.35
C VAL A 161 -8.93 -0.92 8.93
N ALA A 162 -8.81 -0.99 10.25
CA ALA A 162 -7.73 -1.70 10.93
C ALA A 162 -7.77 -3.23 10.73
N GLU A 163 -8.97 -3.79 10.52
CA GLU A 163 -9.17 -5.20 10.11
C GLU A 163 -8.80 -5.44 8.62
N GLY A 164 -8.38 -4.42 7.88
CA GLY A 164 -7.98 -4.53 6.47
C GLY A 164 -9.13 -4.60 5.46
N LEU A 165 -10.39 -4.45 5.90
CA LEU A 165 -11.56 -4.60 5.04
C LEU A 165 -11.62 -3.53 3.94
N SER A 166 -11.96 -3.90 2.70
CA SER A 166 -12.25 -2.96 1.60
C SER A 166 -13.49 -2.11 1.88
N ASN A 167 -13.66 -1.00 1.16
CA ASN A 167 -14.86 -0.17 1.31
C ASN A 167 -16.15 -0.94 1.06
N LYS A 168 -16.13 -1.89 0.14
CA LYS A 168 -17.26 -2.77 -0.17
C LYS A 168 -17.60 -3.71 1.01
N GLU A 169 -16.60 -4.31 1.61
CA GLU A 169 -16.78 -5.19 2.79
C GLU A 169 -17.25 -4.40 4.00
N ILE A 170 -16.69 -3.21 4.25
CA ILE A 170 -17.15 -2.30 5.31
C ILE A 170 -18.59 -1.88 5.07
N ALA A 171 -18.93 -1.53 3.82
CA ALA A 171 -20.29 -1.15 3.46
C ALA A 171 -21.30 -2.27 3.75
N ASN A 172 -20.94 -3.51 3.39
CA ASN A 172 -21.75 -4.69 3.68
C ASN A 172 -21.85 -4.97 5.19
N LYS A 173 -20.71 -4.94 5.91
CA LYS A 173 -20.64 -5.19 7.37
C LYS A 173 -21.46 -4.19 8.16
N LEU A 174 -21.46 -2.94 7.73
CA LEU A 174 -22.12 -1.84 8.45
C LEU A 174 -23.48 -1.42 7.87
N PHE A 175 -23.97 -2.11 6.83
CA PHE A 175 -25.25 -1.82 6.17
C PHE A 175 -25.36 -0.38 5.65
N ILE A 176 -24.33 0.11 4.97
CA ILE A 176 -24.26 1.44 4.33
C ILE A 176 -23.72 1.33 2.90
N THR A 177 -23.65 2.43 2.17
CA THR A 177 -23.09 2.46 0.82
C THR A 177 -21.56 2.61 0.85
N GLU A 178 -20.87 2.13 -0.19
CA GLU A 178 -19.41 2.32 -0.34
C GLU A 178 -19.03 3.82 -0.37
N GLY A 179 -19.89 4.64 -0.99
CA GLY A 179 -19.71 6.10 -1.01
C GLY A 179 -19.75 6.71 0.41
N THR A 180 -20.65 6.20 1.26
CA THR A 180 -20.74 6.60 2.67
C THR A 180 -19.47 6.20 3.43
N VAL A 181 -18.97 4.99 3.22
CA VAL A 181 -17.70 4.52 3.83
C VAL A 181 -16.55 5.43 3.41
N LYS A 182 -16.42 5.73 2.11
CA LYS A 182 -15.39 6.64 1.58
C LYS A 182 -15.45 8.00 2.24
N ASN A 183 -16.64 8.57 2.43
CA ASN A 183 -16.82 9.88 3.06
C ASN A 183 -16.36 9.85 4.54
N TYR A 184 -16.73 8.81 5.29
CA TYR A 184 -16.28 8.63 6.68
C TYR A 184 -14.75 8.56 6.75
N ILE A 185 -14.12 7.69 5.93
CA ILE A 185 -12.66 7.55 5.92
C ILE A 185 -12.01 8.90 5.59
N THR A 186 -12.49 9.61 4.59
CA THR A 186 -11.94 10.93 4.21
C THR A 186 -12.07 11.94 5.35
N SER A 187 -13.22 11.98 6.04
CA SER A 187 -13.44 12.86 7.18
C SER A 187 -12.52 12.53 8.37
N ILE A 188 -12.35 11.24 8.67
CA ILE A 188 -11.47 10.78 9.76
C ILE A 188 -10.01 11.12 9.45
N LEU A 189 -9.56 10.86 8.20
CA LEU A 189 -8.21 11.21 7.77
C LEU A 189 -7.93 12.71 7.90
N ALA A 190 -8.87 13.55 7.47
CA ALA A 190 -8.74 15.00 7.60
C ALA A 190 -8.72 15.45 9.07
N LYS A 191 -9.57 14.86 9.92
CA LYS A 191 -9.64 15.14 11.36
C LYS A 191 -8.32 14.83 12.07
N GLU A 192 -7.67 13.73 11.70
CA GLU A 192 -6.45 13.27 12.32
C GLU A 192 -5.17 13.77 11.63
N ASN A 193 -5.31 14.53 10.54
CA ASN A 193 -4.21 14.97 9.68
C ASN A 193 -3.39 13.80 9.13
N LEU A 194 -4.08 12.71 8.72
CA LEU A 194 -3.48 11.53 8.14
C LEU A 194 -3.61 11.54 6.62
N SER A 195 -2.56 11.11 5.92
CA SER A 195 -2.50 11.18 4.45
C SER A 195 -3.25 10.05 3.75
N HIS A 196 -3.44 8.88 4.39
CA HIS A 196 -4.05 7.71 3.77
C HIS A 196 -4.59 6.70 4.80
N ARG A 197 -5.47 5.78 4.33
CA ARG A 197 -6.16 4.81 5.19
C ARG A 197 -5.23 3.88 5.96
N THR A 198 -4.07 3.54 5.38
CA THR A 198 -3.06 2.70 6.06
C THR A 198 -2.49 3.42 7.29
N ALA A 199 -2.24 4.74 7.19
CA ALA A 199 -1.83 5.55 8.32
C ALA A 199 -2.91 5.56 9.43
N LEU A 200 -4.19 5.54 9.07
CA LEU A 200 -5.29 5.42 10.02
C LEU A 200 -5.29 4.05 10.73
N ALA A 201 -5.10 2.95 9.97
CA ALA A 201 -5.00 1.61 10.55
C ALA A 201 -3.84 1.53 11.55
N VAL A 202 -2.66 2.00 11.16
CA VAL A 202 -1.46 2.02 12.03
C VAL A 202 -1.69 2.92 13.24
N TYR A 203 -2.28 4.10 13.07
CA TYR A 203 -2.60 5.00 14.19
C TYR A 203 -3.54 4.32 15.20
N TYR A 204 -4.60 3.67 14.73
CA TYR A 204 -5.51 2.92 15.61
C TYR A 204 -4.80 1.80 16.37
N LEU A 205 -3.95 1.01 15.69
CA LEU A 205 -3.27 -0.14 16.29
C LEU A 205 -2.13 0.25 17.23
N THR A 206 -1.47 1.40 17.00
CA THR A 206 -0.25 1.79 17.74
C THR A 206 -0.44 2.98 18.68
N GLY A 207 -1.56 3.69 18.58
CA GLY A 207 -1.80 4.95 19.29
C GLY A 207 -0.89 6.11 18.86
N LYS A 208 -0.06 5.93 17.83
CA LYS A 208 0.91 6.95 17.37
C LYS A 208 0.48 7.56 16.05
N LYS A 209 0.27 8.88 16.03
CA LYS A 209 0.20 9.64 14.78
C LYS A 209 1.59 9.69 14.18
N GLN A 210 1.66 9.37 12.89
CA GLN A 210 2.88 9.49 12.12
C GLN A 210 2.91 10.89 11.52
N GLU A 211 3.95 11.65 11.85
CA GLU A 211 4.28 12.92 11.20
C GLU A 211 4.75 12.71 9.76
#